data_c42f84621a8c6479c275e994d33e3b3d
#
_entry.id   c42f84621a8c6479c275e994d33e3b3d
#
_cell.length_a   1.000
_cell.length_b   1.000
_cell.length_c   1.000
_cell.angle_alpha   90.00
_cell.angle_beta   90.00
_cell.angle_gamma   90.00
#
_symmetry.space_group_name_H-M   'P 1'
#
loop_
_entity.id
_entity.type
_entity.pdbx_description
1 polymer ?
#
loop_
_entity_poly.entity_id
_entity_poly.type
_entity_poly.pdbx_seq_one_letter_code
_entity_poly.pdbx_strand_id
1 'polypeptide(L)'
;MNPEDFPTPDVEVQSTTATELRGSITDGDSVTVLDARNDSDFAEWHVDGPNVEIVNVPYYEFLGEEIDEALLDRVPVGDPLVVLCAKGGASEYVAGELIAAGRDVVHLDGGMEAWARIYERTEIAGYDGPGTAYQYHRPSSGCLGYLVVSDGEAAVIDPLRSFTDRYADDAAALDAELVYALDTHVHADHVSGVRDLNETSVGVIPSEAVPRGVTYDDEVSTAADGDVFTVGDIEIETVHTPGHTSGMTSYLVGDSLLATGDGLFVESVARPDLEEGDDGAPDAARQLYETLQERVLSLDDDVLVGGAHVSDTAEPAADGSYTAPIGRLVEEMDALTYEEDRFVETVLADMPPRPANYEKIIATNLGQQAVDDDEAFRLELGPNNCAASQGSMAGD
;
A
#
# COMPACT_ATOMS: atom_id res chain seq x y z
N MET A 1 21.24 7.54 -11.59
CA MET A 1 22.56 6.91 -11.74
C MET A 1 22.41 5.43 -11.48
N ASN A 2 23.03 4.59 -12.30
CA ASN A 2 23.02 3.14 -12.05
C ASN A 2 24.07 2.78 -10.98
N PRO A 3 23.91 1.64 -10.26
CA PRO A 3 24.89 1.18 -9.28
C PRO A 3 26.33 1.10 -9.84
N GLU A 4 26.47 0.71 -11.10
CA GLU A 4 27.76 0.59 -11.82
C GLU A 4 28.48 1.94 -12.08
N ASP A 5 27.78 3.07 -11.90
CA ASP A 5 28.36 4.41 -12.10
C ASP A 5 29.20 4.88 -10.90
N PHE A 6 29.16 4.15 -9.77
CA PHE A 6 29.91 4.48 -8.57
C PHE A 6 31.25 3.76 -8.49
N PRO A 7 32.28 4.39 -7.89
CA PRO A 7 33.55 3.70 -7.64
C PRO A 7 33.36 2.49 -6.72
N THR A 8 34.07 1.40 -7.01
CA THR A 8 34.10 0.26 -6.11
C THR A 8 34.91 0.63 -4.86
N PRO A 9 34.40 0.40 -3.65
CA PRO A 9 35.16 0.65 -2.41
C PRO A 9 36.47 -0.13 -2.35
N ASP A 10 37.51 0.47 -1.76
CA ASP A 10 38.78 -0.21 -1.53
C ASP A 10 38.76 -1.19 -0.33
N VAL A 11 37.63 -1.24 0.38
CA VAL A 11 37.41 -2.08 1.56
C VAL A 11 36.22 -3.01 1.30
N GLU A 12 36.17 -4.15 2.00
CA GLU A 12 35.02 -5.05 1.93
C GLU A 12 33.84 -4.42 2.68
N VAL A 13 32.71 -4.23 1.99
CA VAL A 13 31.45 -3.71 2.54
C VAL A 13 30.48 -4.86 2.73
N GLN A 14 29.96 -5.01 3.94
CA GLN A 14 28.91 -5.98 4.23
C GLN A 14 27.54 -5.38 3.83
N SER A 15 26.60 -6.24 3.41
CA SER A 15 25.24 -5.82 3.08
C SER A 15 24.23 -6.44 4.03
N THR A 16 23.12 -5.75 4.19
CA THR A 16 21.86 -6.28 4.72
C THR A 16 20.79 -6.25 3.63
N THR A 17 19.86 -7.18 3.67
CA THR A 17 18.72 -7.20 2.75
C THR A 17 17.56 -6.35 3.30
N ALA A 18 16.64 -5.94 2.42
CA ALA A 18 15.44 -5.22 2.84
C ALA A 18 14.58 -6.05 3.81
N THR A 19 14.52 -7.37 3.61
CA THR A 19 13.78 -8.29 4.50
C THR A 19 14.41 -8.38 5.89
N GLU A 20 15.74 -8.43 5.99
CA GLU A 20 16.45 -8.44 7.27
C GLU A 20 16.27 -7.12 8.01
N LEU A 21 16.40 -5.98 7.31
CA LEU A 21 16.16 -4.67 7.88
C LEU A 21 14.71 -4.52 8.38
N ARG A 22 13.74 -4.97 7.59
CA ARG A 22 12.32 -4.98 7.99
C ARG A 22 12.09 -5.87 9.22
N GLY A 23 12.71 -7.05 9.26
CA GLY A 23 12.66 -7.95 10.42
C GLY A 23 13.16 -7.27 11.69
N SER A 24 14.31 -6.61 11.67
CA SER A 24 14.84 -5.87 12.82
C SER A 24 13.88 -4.77 13.29
N ILE A 25 13.26 -4.03 12.36
CA ILE A 25 12.27 -2.99 12.72
C ILE A 25 11.05 -3.62 13.39
N THR A 26 10.53 -4.72 12.82
CA THR A 26 9.33 -5.40 13.33
C THR A 26 9.57 -6.07 14.69
N ASP A 27 10.77 -6.61 14.90
CA ASP A 27 11.18 -7.24 16.16
C ASP A 27 11.44 -6.21 17.29
N GLY A 28 11.43 -4.91 16.95
CA GLY A 28 11.62 -3.81 17.90
C GLY A 28 13.09 -3.51 18.20
N ASP A 29 14.01 -4.00 17.38
CA ASP A 29 15.43 -3.67 17.50
C ASP A 29 15.66 -2.19 17.19
N SER A 30 16.61 -1.56 17.87
CA SER A 30 17.02 -0.19 17.56
C SER A 30 17.79 -0.16 16.24
N VAL A 31 17.26 0.51 15.23
CA VAL A 31 17.83 0.62 13.89
C VAL A 31 18.28 2.06 13.64
N THR A 32 19.53 2.22 13.22
CA THR A 32 20.07 3.52 12.83
C THR A 32 20.39 3.52 11.35
N VAL A 33 19.82 4.48 10.60
CA VAL A 33 19.90 4.55 9.15
C VAL A 33 20.52 5.87 8.69
N LEU A 34 21.41 5.78 7.72
CA LEU A 34 21.90 6.90 6.92
C LEU A 34 21.30 6.81 5.51
N ASP A 35 20.40 7.70 5.18
CA ASP A 35 19.88 7.81 3.81
C ASP A 35 20.78 8.71 2.98
N ALA A 36 21.45 8.12 1.99
CA ALA A 36 22.38 8.79 1.10
C ALA A 36 21.71 9.34 -0.19
N ARG A 37 20.38 9.33 -0.29
CA ARG A 37 19.67 9.97 -1.40
C ARG A 37 19.73 11.49 -1.26
N ASN A 38 19.31 12.21 -2.31
CA ASN A 38 19.15 13.66 -2.22
C ASN A 38 18.01 14.05 -1.26
N ASP A 39 18.01 15.30 -0.80
CA ASP A 39 17.06 15.82 0.18
C ASP A 39 15.60 15.71 -0.31
N SER A 40 15.34 15.87 -1.62
CA SER A 40 13.98 15.79 -2.17
C SER A 40 13.44 14.37 -2.13
N ASP A 41 14.22 13.36 -2.52
CA ASP A 41 13.81 11.96 -2.50
C ASP A 41 13.60 11.47 -1.06
N PHE A 42 14.44 11.93 -0.13
CA PHE A 42 14.29 11.65 1.30
C PHE A 42 13.02 12.27 1.88
N ALA A 43 12.74 13.53 1.54
CA ALA A 43 11.57 14.23 2.03
C ALA A 43 10.24 13.67 1.45
N GLU A 44 10.30 13.03 0.28
CA GLU A 44 9.15 12.41 -0.35
C GLU A 44 8.73 11.13 0.41
N TRP A 45 9.68 10.25 0.70
CA TRP A 45 9.48 9.05 1.51
C TRP A 45 10.82 8.44 1.95
N HIS A 46 10.84 7.73 3.06
CA HIS A 46 12.03 7.08 3.64
C HIS A 46 11.62 5.88 4.51
N VAL A 47 12.59 5.10 4.94
CA VAL A 47 12.36 4.05 5.94
C VAL A 47 12.02 4.70 7.27
N ASP A 48 10.94 4.28 7.91
CA ASP A 48 10.52 4.75 9.22
C ASP A 48 10.09 3.61 10.15
N GLY A 49 9.77 3.96 11.38
CA GLY A 49 9.32 3.03 12.41
C GLY A 49 9.61 3.58 13.81
N PRO A 50 8.92 3.08 14.85
CA PRO A 50 9.02 3.63 16.21
C PRO A 50 10.42 3.47 16.83
N ASN A 51 11.24 2.57 16.31
CA ASN A 51 12.60 2.23 16.75
C ASN A 51 13.67 2.58 15.72
N VAL A 52 13.31 3.36 14.68
CA VAL A 52 14.22 3.81 13.62
C VAL A 52 14.71 5.22 13.89
N GLU A 53 16.03 5.39 13.96
CA GLU A 53 16.69 6.70 13.88
C GLU A 53 17.23 6.85 12.45
N ILE A 54 16.77 7.85 11.70
CA ILE A 54 17.22 8.07 10.32
C ILE A 54 17.76 9.50 10.13
N VAL A 55 18.88 9.60 9.43
CA VAL A 55 19.49 10.88 9.06
C VAL A 55 19.76 10.88 7.56
N ASN A 56 19.45 11.99 6.89
CA ASN A 56 19.79 12.15 5.48
C ASN A 56 21.09 12.95 5.34
N VAL A 57 22.06 12.35 4.63
CA VAL A 57 23.28 13.01 4.16
C VAL A 57 23.55 12.54 2.74
N PRO A 58 23.34 13.39 1.74
CA PRO A 58 23.43 12.99 0.35
C PRO A 58 24.80 12.46 -0.06
N TYR A 59 24.82 11.38 -0.86
CA TYR A 59 26.05 10.70 -1.29
C TYR A 59 27.08 11.61 -1.93
N TYR A 60 26.67 12.67 -2.62
CA TYR A 60 27.61 13.57 -3.29
C TYR A 60 28.51 14.37 -2.31
N GLU A 61 28.14 14.44 -1.03
CA GLU A 61 28.98 15.03 0.01
C GLU A 61 30.16 14.11 0.36
N PHE A 62 30.08 12.83 0.06
CA PHE A 62 31.14 11.83 0.28
C PHE A 62 32.06 11.65 -0.93
N LEU A 63 31.86 12.37 -2.06
CA LEU A 63 32.67 12.25 -3.27
C LEU A 63 34.00 13.07 -3.19
N GLY A 64 34.43 13.47 -2.02
CA GLY A 64 35.69 14.19 -1.79
C GLY A 64 36.94 13.29 -1.75
N GLU A 65 38.14 13.89 -1.70
CA GLU A 65 39.37 13.12 -1.54
C GLU A 65 39.52 12.56 -0.10
N GLU A 66 38.92 13.22 0.90
CA GLU A 66 38.89 12.80 2.31
C GLU A 66 37.56 13.24 2.95
N ILE A 67 36.99 12.38 3.80
CA ILE A 67 35.87 12.76 4.66
C ILE A 67 36.39 13.58 5.83
N ASP A 68 35.92 14.81 5.97
CA ASP A 68 36.33 15.68 7.07
C ASP A 68 35.52 15.37 8.37
N GLU A 69 36.03 15.88 9.49
CA GLU A 69 35.40 15.71 10.81
C GLU A 69 33.99 16.30 10.85
N ALA A 70 33.72 17.39 10.13
CA ALA A 70 32.42 18.05 10.12
C ALA A 70 31.35 17.22 9.40
N LEU A 71 31.72 16.47 8.34
CA LEU A 71 30.84 15.53 7.68
C LEU A 71 30.56 14.29 8.56
N LEU A 72 31.65 13.76 9.21
CA LEU A 72 31.48 12.62 10.13
C LEU A 72 30.61 12.93 11.35
N ASP A 73 30.62 14.18 11.83
CA ASP A 73 29.75 14.62 12.95
C ASP A 73 28.27 14.64 12.60
N ARG A 74 27.91 14.67 11.30
CA ARG A 74 26.52 14.59 10.81
C ARG A 74 26.06 13.17 10.61
N VAL A 75 26.96 12.21 10.50
CA VAL A 75 26.66 10.78 10.32
C VAL A 75 26.32 10.18 11.67
N PRO A 76 25.12 9.56 11.85
CA PRO A 76 24.76 8.96 13.11
C PRO A 76 25.65 7.77 13.46
N VAL A 77 25.61 7.35 14.72
CA VAL A 77 26.36 6.18 15.20
C VAL A 77 25.36 5.04 15.40
N GLY A 78 25.52 3.96 14.64
CA GLY A 78 24.73 2.73 14.75
C GLY A 78 25.63 1.53 15.05
N ASP A 79 25.03 0.40 15.40
CA ASP A 79 25.72 -0.87 15.74
C ASP A 79 24.99 -2.06 15.10
N PRO A 80 25.15 -2.31 13.78
CA PRO A 80 25.80 -1.46 12.77
C PRO A 80 24.94 -0.27 12.30
N LEU A 81 25.57 0.74 11.67
CA LEU A 81 24.87 1.78 10.91
C LEU A 81 24.45 1.21 9.55
N VAL A 82 23.18 1.32 9.21
CA VAL A 82 22.68 0.93 7.88
C VAL A 82 22.74 2.12 6.93
N VAL A 83 23.47 2.02 5.84
CA VAL A 83 23.50 3.04 4.78
C VAL A 83 22.62 2.60 3.61
N LEU A 84 21.71 3.44 3.16
CA LEU A 84 20.88 3.17 2.00
C LEU A 84 20.95 4.30 0.95
N CYS A 85 20.56 3.96 -0.27
CA CYS A 85 20.32 4.92 -1.35
C CYS A 85 19.18 4.39 -2.23
N ALA A 86 18.97 4.95 -3.43
CA ALA A 86 17.87 4.49 -4.29
C ALA A 86 18.02 3.02 -4.75
N LYS A 87 19.25 2.57 -5.11
CA LYS A 87 19.50 1.28 -5.82
C LYS A 87 20.70 0.48 -5.29
N GLY A 88 21.29 0.85 -4.18
CA GLY A 88 22.43 0.15 -3.57
C GLY A 88 23.82 0.67 -3.94
N GLY A 89 24.08 1.16 -5.16
CA GLY A 89 25.44 1.54 -5.58
C GLY A 89 26.05 2.73 -4.83
N ALA A 90 25.29 3.82 -4.64
CA ALA A 90 25.78 4.97 -3.88
C ALA A 90 25.97 4.62 -2.40
N SER A 91 25.08 3.81 -1.82
CA SER A 91 25.20 3.40 -0.41
C SER A 91 26.38 2.47 -0.16
N GLU A 92 26.71 1.58 -1.10
CA GLU A 92 27.89 0.74 -1.01
C GLU A 92 29.18 1.58 -1.01
N TYR A 93 29.27 2.59 -1.91
CA TYR A 93 30.38 3.54 -1.93
C TYR A 93 30.49 4.32 -0.60
N VAL A 94 29.39 4.93 -0.14
CA VAL A 94 29.37 5.70 1.12
C VAL A 94 29.73 4.83 2.32
N ALA A 95 29.23 3.60 2.38
CA ALA A 95 29.58 2.63 3.42
C ALA A 95 31.09 2.32 3.42
N GLY A 96 31.68 2.14 2.24
CA GLY A 96 33.11 1.91 2.10
C GLY A 96 33.95 3.07 2.66
N GLU A 97 33.56 4.31 2.35
CA GLU A 97 34.22 5.51 2.87
C GLU A 97 34.11 5.64 4.41
N LEU A 98 32.91 5.31 4.94
CA LEU A 98 32.68 5.32 6.39
C LEU A 98 33.46 4.22 7.13
N ILE A 99 33.58 3.02 6.55
CA ILE A 99 34.40 1.93 7.08
C ILE A 99 35.85 2.33 7.08
N ALA A 100 36.36 2.97 6.02
CA ALA A 100 37.72 3.50 5.97
C ALA A 100 37.99 4.57 7.05
N ALA A 101 36.94 5.33 7.44
CA ALA A 101 36.96 6.27 8.56
C ALA A 101 36.75 5.61 9.94
N GLY A 102 36.68 4.28 10.02
CA GLY A 102 36.61 3.51 11.28
C GLY A 102 35.18 3.34 11.86
N ARG A 103 34.13 3.50 11.05
CA ARG A 103 32.75 3.27 11.47
C ARG A 103 32.34 1.81 11.21
N ASP A 104 31.45 1.27 12.02
CA ASP A 104 30.78 -0.02 11.80
C ASP A 104 29.54 0.18 10.96
N VAL A 105 29.57 -0.30 9.72
CA VAL A 105 28.58 0.04 8.71
C VAL A 105 28.24 -1.15 7.83
N VAL A 106 26.97 -1.29 7.50
CA VAL A 106 26.47 -2.15 6.42
C VAL A 106 25.69 -1.31 5.42
N HIS A 107 25.59 -1.74 4.16
CA HIS A 107 24.71 -1.08 3.22
C HIS A 107 23.46 -1.91 2.93
N LEU A 108 22.35 -1.24 2.59
CA LEU A 108 21.13 -1.91 2.14
C LEU A 108 21.29 -2.33 0.67
N ASP A 109 21.35 -3.63 0.43
CA ASP A 109 21.42 -4.18 -0.93
C ASP A 109 20.14 -3.82 -1.71
N GLY A 110 20.32 -3.32 -2.94
CA GLY A 110 19.22 -2.82 -3.78
C GLY A 110 18.56 -1.53 -3.30
N GLY A 111 18.94 -0.99 -2.12
CA GLY A 111 18.47 0.30 -1.60
C GLY A 111 16.94 0.40 -1.43
N MET A 112 16.40 1.60 -1.65
CA MET A 112 14.96 1.87 -1.52
C MET A 112 14.10 1.13 -2.55
N GLU A 113 14.64 0.76 -3.73
CA GLU A 113 13.92 -0.10 -4.67
C GLU A 113 13.72 -1.52 -4.10
N ALA A 114 14.70 -2.06 -3.37
CA ALA A 114 14.53 -3.34 -2.66
C ALA A 114 13.58 -3.20 -1.47
N TRP A 115 13.65 -2.10 -0.72
CA TRP A 115 12.70 -1.78 0.35
C TRP A 115 11.26 -1.75 -0.16
N ALA A 116 11.01 -1.11 -1.30
CA ALA A 116 9.70 -1.02 -1.92
C ALA A 116 9.15 -2.36 -2.45
N ARG A 117 9.98 -3.40 -2.51
CA ARG A 117 9.57 -4.77 -2.89
C ARG A 117 9.20 -5.65 -1.69
N ILE A 118 9.26 -5.13 -0.48
CA ILE A 118 8.72 -5.84 0.68
C ILE A 118 7.20 -5.92 0.52
N TYR A 119 6.69 -7.14 0.61
CA TYR A 119 5.27 -7.43 0.53
C TYR A 119 4.98 -8.58 1.50
N GLU A 120 4.35 -8.26 2.61
CA GLU A 120 4.11 -9.17 3.75
C GLU A 120 2.73 -9.79 3.61
N ARG A 121 2.58 -11.05 3.99
CA ARG A 121 1.28 -11.72 4.05
C ARG A 121 0.99 -12.14 5.48
N THR A 122 -0.17 -11.73 6.00
CA THR A 122 -0.63 -12.03 7.36
C THR A 122 -1.99 -12.72 7.30
N GLU A 123 -2.20 -13.78 8.05
CA GLU A 123 -3.50 -14.42 8.21
C GLU A 123 -4.42 -13.54 9.05
N ILE A 124 -5.63 -13.29 8.59
CA ILE A 124 -6.65 -12.52 9.32
C ILE A 124 -7.34 -13.47 10.30
N ALA A 125 -6.81 -13.58 11.51
CA ALA A 125 -7.34 -14.51 12.51
C ALA A 125 -8.76 -14.16 13.00
N GLY A 126 -9.20 -12.91 12.78
CA GLY A 126 -10.57 -12.48 13.07
C GLY A 126 -11.61 -12.86 12.02
N TYR A 127 -11.19 -13.37 10.86
CA TYR A 127 -12.10 -13.86 9.82
C TYR A 127 -12.80 -15.14 10.28
N ASP A 128 -14.14 -15.12 10.36
CA ASP A 128 -14.98 -16.24 10.84
C ASP A 128 -15.82 -16.89 9.70
N GLY A 129 -15.55 -16.53 8.45
CA GLY A 129 -16.16 -17.12 7.27
C GLY A 129 -15.59 -18.50 6.90
N PRO A 130 -16.11 -19.15 5.86
CA PRO A 130 -15.55 -20.39 5.31
C PRO A 130 -14.10 -20.20 4.81
N GLY A 131 -13.23 -21.19 4.98
CA GLY A 131 -11.84 -21.12 4.50
C GLY A 131 -10.94 -20.23 5.34
N THR A 132 -10.00 -19.53 4.68
CA THR A 132 -9.01 -18.66 5.33
C THR A 132 -8.85 -17.37 4.52
N ALA A 133 -8.74 -16.25 5.21
CA ALA A 133 -8.44 -14.94 4.61
C ALA A 133 -7.04 -14.47 5.06
N TYR A 134 -6.32 -13.89 4.12
CA TYR A 134 -5.00 -13.28 4.34
C TYR A 134 -5.01 -11.85 3.85
N GLN A 135 -4.28 -10.98 4.53
CA GLN A 135 -4.00 -9.63 4.09
C GLN A 135 -2.55 -9.52 3.61
N TYR A 136 -2.35 -8.90 2.47
CA TYR A 136 -1.05 -8.43 2.03
C TYR A 136 -0.85 -6.99 2.47
N HIS A 137 0.38 -6.66 2.84
CA HIS A 137 0.80 -5.31 3.20
C HIS A 137 2.13 -4.98 2.53
N ARG A 138 2.17 -3.81 1.87
CA ARG A 138 3.38 -3.21 1.30
C ARG A 138 3.83 -2.04 2.18
N PRO A 139 4.81 -2.22 3.09
CA PRO A 139 5.19 -1.19 4.05
C PRO A 139 5.64 0.13 3.43
N SER A 140 6.21 0.11 2.22
CA SER A 140 6.71 1.31 1.55
C SER A 140 5.63 2.26 1.03
N SER A 141 4.39 1.81 0.89
CA SER A 141 3.28 2.61 0.35
C SER A 141 2.01 2.51 1.18
N GLY A 142 1.95 1.57 2.14
CA GLY A 142 0.75 1.28 2.91
C GLY A 142 -0.34 0.52 2.11
N CYS A 143 -0.07 0.11 0.86
CA CYS A 143 -1.05 -0.65 0.07
C CYS A 143 -1.36 -1.99 0.72
N LEU A 144 -2.64 -2.33 0.76
CA LEU A 144 -3.18 -3.59 1.24
C LEU A 144 -3.89 -4.32 0.09
N GLY A 145 -3.86 -5.65 0.13
CA GLY A 145 -4.64 -6.53 -0.75
C GLY A 145 -5.05 -7.77 0.04
N TYR A 146 -5.91 -8.60 -0.53
CA TYR A 146 -6.44 -9.76 0.19
C TYR A 146 -6.33 -11.01 -0.63
N LEU A 147 -6.01 -12.14 0.02
CA LEU A 147 -6.09 -13.48 -0.57
C LEU A 147 -7.05 -14.31 0.27
N VAL A 148 -8.06 -14.86 -0.36
CA VAL A 148 -9.01 -15.77 0.29
C VAL A 148 -8.88 -17.16 -0.32
N VAL A 149 -8.89 -18.18 0.53
CA VAL A 149 -8.61 -19.57 0.12
C VAL A 149 -9.63 -20.51 0.74
N SER A 150 -10.27 -21.34 -0.08
CA SER A 150 -11.18 -22.38 0.38
C SER A 150 -11.20 -23.55 -0.61
N ASP A 151 -11.21 -24.77 -0.10
CA ASP A 151 -11.39 -26.04 -0.85
C ASP A 151 -10.52 -26.14 -2.14
N GLY A 152 -9.27 -25.67 -2.07
CA GLY A 152 -8.30 -25.75 -3.17
C GLY A 152 -8.45 -24.63 -4.21
N GLU A 153 -9.30 -23.64 -3.98
CA GLU A 153 -9.46 -22.44 -4.80
C GLU A 153 -9.06 -21.19 -4.02
N ALA A 154 -8.59 -20.17 -4.74
CA ALA A 154 -8.20 -18.88 -4.17
C ALA A 154 -8.69 -17.72 -5.02
N ALA A 155 -8.95 -16.56 -4.38
CA ALA A 155 -9.12 -15.29 -5.07
C ALA A 155 -8.26 -14.21 -4.42
N VAL A 156 -7.77 -13.28 -5.25
CA VAL A 156 -7.06 -12.08 -4.79
C VAL A 156 -7.91 -10.84 -5.05
N ILE A 157 -7.94 -9.92 -4.07
CA ILE A 157 -8.63 -8.63 -4.16
C ILE A 157 -7.57 -7.53 -4.10
N ASP A 158 -7.67 -6.55 -4.99
CA ASP A 158 -6.74 -5.44 -5.21
C ASP A 158 -5.27 -5.89 -5.40
N PRO A 159 -5.01 -6.77 -6.40
CA PRO A 159 -3.67 -7.23 -6.66
C PRO A 159 -2.81 -6.14 -7.29
N LEU A 160 -1.62 -5.90 -6.70
CA LEU A 160 -0.60 -5.03 -7.31
C LEU A 160 0.11 -5.77 -8.44
N ARG A 161 0.25 -5.13 -9.61
CA ARG A 161 0.93 -5.71 -10.79
C ARG A 161 2.36 -6.14 -10.48
N SER A 162 3.06 -5.38 -9.66
CA SER A 162 4.45 -5.65 -9.28
C SER A 162 4.64 -6.97 -8.49
N PHE A 163 3.55 -7.64 -8.08
CA PHE A 163 3.57 -8.84 -7.25
C PHE A 163 2.69 -9.98 -7.78
N THR A 164 2.34 -9.98 -9.07
CA THR A 164 1.44 -10.99 -9.68
C THR A 164 1.93 -12.42 -9.49
N ASP A 165 3.23 -12.68 -9.66
CA ASP A 165 3.84 -14.00 -9.42
C ASP A 165 3.65 -14.45 -7.96
N ARG A 166 3.70 -13.52 -7.02
CA ARG A 166 3.57 -13.80 -5.59
C ARG A 166 2.20 -14.37 -5.22
N TYR A 167 1.12 -13.87 -5.82
CA TYR A 167 -0.23 -14.37 -5.52
C TYR A 167 -0.42 -15.81 -5.99
N ALA A 168 0.08 -16.14 -7.18
CA ALA A 168 0.04 -17.50 -7.71
C ALA A 168 0.89 -18.47 -6.86
N ASP A 169 2.11 -18.06 -6.48
CA ASP A 169 3.00 -18.84 -5.64
C ASP A 169 2.41 -19.09 -4.24
N ASP A 170 1.82 -18.04 -3.64
CA ASP A 170 1.22 -18.13 -2.31
C ASP A 170 -0.06 -18.99 -2.33
N ALA A 171 -0.91 -18.90 -3.36
CA ALA A 171 -2.04 -19.80 -3.55
C ALA A 171 -1.57 -21.26 -3.68
N ALA A 172 -0.57 -21.52 -4.54
CA ALA A 172 0.00 -22.85 -4.70
C ALA A 172 0.63 -23.40 -3.41
N ALA A 173 1.29 -22.57 -2.61
CA ALA A 173 1.84 -22.95 -1.30
C ALA A 173 0.76 -23.31 -0.27
N LEU A 174 -0.49 -22.86 -0.50
CA LEU A 174 -1.67 -23.19 0.29
C LEU A 174 -2.51 -24.33 -0.35
N ASP A 175 -1.92 -25.06 -1.30
CA ASP A 175 -2.59 -26.13 -2.05
C ASP A 175 -3.86 -25.65 -2.79
N ALA A 176 -3.87 -24.41 -3.30
CA ALA A 176 -4.98 -23.78 -4.00
C ALA A 176 -4.59 -23.26 -5.39
N GLU A 177 -5.58 -23.17 -6.29
CA GLU A 177 -5.47 -22.54 -7.60
C GLU A 177 -6.13 -21.15 -7.56
N LEU A 178 -5.45 -20.12 -8.07
CA LEU A 178 -6.01 -18.78 -8.17
C LEU A 178 -7.09 -18.76 -9.27
N VAL A 179 -8.36 -18.60 -8.88
CA VAL A 179 -9.51 -18.62 -9.81
C VAL A 179 -10.01 -17.24 -10.16
N TYR A 180 -9.87 -16.25 -9.26
CA TYR A 180 -10.26 -14.86 -9.50
C TYR A 180 -9.20 -13.87 -9.05
N ALA A 181 -9.11 -12.75 -9.79
CA ALA A 181 -8.41 -11.53 -9.42
C ALA A 181 -9.39 -10.35 -9.56
N LEU A 182 -9.71 -9.67 -8.46
CA LEU A 182 -10.76 -8.66 -8.40
C LEU A 182 -10.19 -7.30 -8.02
N ASP A 183 -10.54 -6.25 -8.76
CA ASP A 183 -10.30 -4.87 -8.36
C ASP A 183 -11.53 -4.29 -7.67
N THR A 184 -11.35 -3.52 -6.60
CA THR A 184 -12.42 -2.76 -5.96
C THR A 184 -12.74 -1.48 -6.73
N HIS A 185 -11.78 -0.90 -7.42
CA HIS A 185 -11.95 0.34 -8.18
C HIS A 185 -10.81 0.56 -9.18
N VAL A 186 -10.84 1.65 -9.92
CA VAL A 186 -9.71 2.12 -10.72
C VAL A 186 -8.73 2.84 -9.80
N HIS A 187 -7.68 2.14 -9.40
CA HIS A 187 -6.66 2.65 -8.46
C HIS A 187 -5.90 3.86 -9.01
N ALA A 188 -5.53 4.77 -8.11
CA ALA A 188 -4.80 6.00 -8.44
C ALA A 188 -3.35 6.01 -7.91
N ASP A 189 -2.97 5.00 -7.14
CA ASP A 189 -1.73 4.88 -6.37
C ASP A 189 -0.84 3.73 -6.82
N HIS A 190 -1.42 2.67 -7.39
CA HIS A 190 -0.70 1.52 -7.92
C HIS A 190 -1.30 1.02 -9.24
N VAL A 191 -0.50 0.29 -10.01
CA VAL A 191 -0.97 -0.38 -11.22
C VAL A 191 -1.56 -1.73 -10.86
N SER A 192 -2.84 -1.95 -11.23
CA SER A 192 -3.55 -3.20 -10.97
C SER A 192 -2.93 -4.40 -11.70
N GLY A 193 -2.86 -5.54 -11.01
CA GLY A 193 -2.45 -6.83 -11.52
C GLY A 193 -3.56 -7.65 -12.18
N VAL A 194 -4.81 -7.19 -12.14
CA VAL A 194 -5.97 -7.96 -12.62
C VAL A 194 -5.84 -8.38 -14.08
N ARG A 195 -5.32 -7.50 -14.95
CA ARG A 195 -5.13 -7.81 -16.38
C ARG A 195 -4.07 -8.87 -16.61
N ASP A 196 -2.95 -8.79 -15.88
CA ASP A 196 -1.85 -9.75 -16.01
C ASP A 196 -2.26 -11.12 -15.45
N LEU A 197 -2.99 -11.14 -14.33
CA LEU A 197 -3.53 -12.36 -13.73
C LEU A 197 -4.68 -13.00 -14.55
N ASN A 198 -5.32 -12.25 -15.43
CA ASN A 198 -6.39 -12.77 -16.30
C ASN A 198 -5.90 -13.82 -17.32
N GLU A 199 -4.59 -14.02 -17.46
CA GLU A 199 -4.02 -15.12 -18.24
C GLU A 199 -4.18 -16.49 -17.56
N THR A 200 -4.27 -16.52 -16.22
CA THR A 200 -4.29 -17.75 -15.39
C THR A 200 -5.49 -17.85 -14.47
N SER A 201 -6.22 -16.76 -14.27
CA SER A 201 -7.45 -16.67 -13.46
C SER A 201 -8.50 -15.85 -14.22
N VAL A 202 -9.64 -15.56 -13.61
CA VAL A 202 -10.61 -14.63 -14.16
C VAL A 202 -10.38 -13.25 -13.56
N GLY A 203 -9.91 -12.31 -14.37
CA GLY A 203 -9.80 -10.89 -13.99
C GLY A 203 -11.20 -10.26 -13.94
N VAL A 204 -11.47 -9.51 -12.88
CA VAL A 204 -12.77 -8.87 -12.62
C VAL A 204 -12.57 -7.40 -12.24
N ILE A 205 -13.32 -6.52 -12.87
CA ILE A 205 -13.37 -5.09 -12.56
C ILE A 205 -14.81 -4.67 -12.24
N PRO A 206 -15.03 -3.61 -11.45
CA PRO A 206 -16.38 -3.10 -11.22
C PRO A 206 -17.06 -2.66 -12.52
N SER A 207 -18.33 -3.06 -12.72
CA SER A 207 -19.12 -2.68 -13.90
C SER A 207 -19.29 -1.16 -14.01
N GLU A 208 -19.43 -0.48 -12.87
CA GLU A 208 -19.59 0.97 -12.79
C GLU A 208 -18.27 1.74 -13.06
N ALA A 209 -17.12 1.04 -13.11
CA ALA A 209 -15.86 1.64 -13.56
C ALA A 209 -15.75 1.72 -15.10
N VAL A 210 -16.47 0.88 -15.84
CA VAL A 210 -16.41 0.82 -17.32
C VAL A 210 -16.73 2.17 -17.97
N PRO A 211 -17.79 2.92 -17.54
CA PRO A 211 -18.09 4.24 -18.12
C PRO A 211 -17.00 5.29 -17.95
N ARG A 212 -16.02 5.08 -17.04
CA ARG A 212 -14.86 5.98 -16.87
C ARG A 212 -13.87 5.90 -18.03
N GLY A 213 -14.09 5.02 -19.00
CA GLY A 213 -13.28 4.88 -20.20
C GLY A 213 -12.28 3.73 -20.15
N VAL A 214 -12.65 2.64 -19.46
CA VAL A 214 -11.93 1.36 -19.56
C VAL A 214 -11.90 0.92 -21.02
N THR A 215 -10.74 0.43 -21.49
CA THR A 215 -10.55 0.04 -22.89
C THR A 215 -10.35 -1.46 -23.09
N TYR A 216 -10.46 -2.26 -22.04
CA TYR A 216 -10.24 -3.72 -22.01
C TYR A 216 -11.40 -4.48 -21.32
N ASP A 217 -12.57 -3.87 -21.22
CA ASP A 217 -13.75 -4.47 -20.58
C ASP A 217 -14.29 -5.70 -21.32
N ASP A 218 -13.89 -5.92 -22.56
CA ASP A 218 -14.15 -7.14 -23.34
C ASP A 218 -13.12 -8.27 -23.09
N GLU A 219 -12.01 -7.97 -22.41
CA GLU A 219 -10.96 -8.93 -22.06
C GLU A 219 -11.14 -9.54 -20.67
N VAL A 220 -11.83 -8.85 -19.75
CA VAL A 220 -12.05 -9.23 -18.34
C VAL A 220 -13.52 -9.34 -18.02
N SER A 221 -13.85 -9.93 -16.88
CA SER A 221 -15.23 -9.95 -16.38
C SER A 221 -15.55 -8.64 -15.64
N THR A 222 -16.83 -8.30 -15.57
CA THR A 222 -17.30 -7.16 -14.77
C THR A 222 -18.17 -7.65 -13.60
N ALA A 223 -18.08 -6.95 -12.46
CA ALA A 223 -18.88 -7.19 -11.27
C ALA A 223 -19.91 -6.08 -11.09
N ALA A 224 -21.19 -6.42 -11.06
CA ALA A 224 -22.28 -5.51 -10.74
C ALA A 224 -22.74 -5.69 -9.28
N ASP A 225 -23.42 -4.69 -8.74
CA ASP A 225 -23.99 -4.76 -7.38
C ASP A 225 -24.87 -6.03 -7.20
N GLY A 226 -24.57 -6.83 -6.19
CA GLY A 226 -25.24 -8.09 -5.88
C GLY A 226 -24.73 -9.31 -6.65
N ASP A 227 -23.74 -9.19 -7.54
CA ASP A 227 -23.09 -10.35 -8.14
C ASP A 227 -22.28 -11.11 -7.08
N VAL A 228 -22.24 -12.45 -7.21
CA VAL A 228 -21.54 -13.33 -6.27
C VAL A 228 -20.51 -14.19 -7.01
N PHE A 229 -19.27 -14.16 -6.54
CA PHE A 229 -18.19 -15.03 -6.97
C PHE A 229 -17.98 -16.13 -5.94
N THR A 230 -17.84 -17.38 -6.38
CA THR A 230 -17.64 -18.52 -5.48
C THR A 230 -16.20 -18.98 -5.55
N VAL A 231 -15.56 -19.15 -4.38
CA VAL A 231 -14.19 -19.64 -4.20
C VAL A 231 -14.24 -20.80 -3.19
N GLY A 232 -14.28 -22.02 -3.67
CA GLY A 232 -14.57 -23.18 -2.82
C GLY A 232 -15.92 -23.02 -2.11
N ASP A 233 -15.88 -22.94 -0.79
CA ASP A 233 -17.06 -22.72 0.06
C ASP A 233 -17.31 -21.24 0.41
N ILE A 234 -16.45 -20.32 -0.05
CA ILE A 234 -16.58 -18.86 0.18
C ILE A 234 -17.48 -18.26 -0.91
N GLU A 235 -18.46 -17.47 -0.51
CA GLU A 235 -19.17 -16.53 -1.37
C GLU A 235 -18.56 -15.13 -1.20
N ILE A 236 -18.24 -14.46 -2.31
CA ILE A 236 -17.78 -13.07 -2.36
C ILE A 236 -18.86 -12.25 -3.03
N GLU A 237 -19.63 -11.50 -2.24
CA GLU A 237 -20.70 -10.65 -2.74
C GLU A 237 -20.15 -9.27 -3.12
N THR A 238 -20.58 -8.79 -4.28
CA THR A 238 -20.25 -7.46 -4.80
C THR A 238 -21.20 -6.42 -4.22
N VAL A 239 -20.67 -5.41 -3.57
CA VAL A 239 -21.42 -4.30 -2.98
C VAL A 239 -20.95 -2.99 -3.61
N HIS A 240 -21.77 -2.33 -4.44
CA HIS A 240 -21.43 -1.02 -5.00
C HIS A 240 -21.40 0.05 -3.91
N THR A 241 -20.24 0.68 -3.71
CA THR A 241 -19.94 1.60 -2.61
C THR A 241 -19.31 2.90 -3.11
N PRO A 242 -20.01 3.69 -3.98
CA PRO A 242 -19.44 4.90 -4.58
C PRO A 242 -19.15 5.99 -3.55
N GLY A 243 -18.23 6.92 -3.91
CA GLY A 243 -17.85 8.05 -3.08
C GLY A 243 -16.38 8.44 -3.21
N HIS A 244 -15.46 7.47 -3.13
CA HIS A 244 -14.07 7.66 -3.55
C HIS A 244 -13.99 7.82 -5.08
N THR A 245 -14.59 6.89 -5.77
CA THR A 245 -14.86 6.96 -7.22
C THR A 245 -16.29 6.50 -7.50
N SER A 246 -16.82 6.87 -8.66
CA SER A 246 -18.15 6.44 -9.09
C SER A 246 -18.26 4.91 -9.30
N GLY A 247 -17.14 4.27 -9.62
CA GLY A 247 -17.05 2.82 -9.82
C GLY A 247 -16.57 2.03 -8.59
N MET A 248 -16.48 2.68 -7.42
CA MET A 248 -16.04 2.02 -6.21
C MET A 248 -16.96 0.88 -5.80
N THR A 249 -16.38 -0.27 -5.51
CA THR A 249 -17.05 -1.50 -5.13
C THR A 249 -16.33 -2.13 -3.95
N SER A 250 -17.07 -2.59 -2.96
CA SER A 250 -16.56 -3.42 -1.87
C SER A 250 -16.90 -4.89 -2.13
N TYR A 251 -16.13 -5.80 -1.57
CA TYR A 251 -16.38 -7.23 -1.63
C TYR A 251 -16.63 -7.80 -0.23
N LEU A 252 -17.85 -8.28 0.02
CA LEU A 252 -18.20 -8.99 1.26
C LEU A 252 -17.82 -10.45 1.12
N VAL A 253 -16.83 -10.89 1.86
CA VAL A 253 -16.23 -12.22 1.82
C VAL A 253 -16.79 -13.07 2.95
N GLY A 254 -17.57 -14.10 2.63
CA GLY A 254 -18.09 -15.08 3.59
C GLY A 254 -18.87 -14.46 4.75
N ASP A 255 -19.61 -13.37 4.51
CA ASP A 255 -20.35 -12.59 5.51
C ASP A 255 -19.53 -12.09 6.71
N SER A 256 -18.18 -12.13 6.63
CA SER A 256 -17.31 -11.88 7.78
C SER A 256 -16.24 -10.81 7.55
N LEU A 257 -15.81 -10.58 6.29
CA LEU A 257 -14.82 -9.57 5.91
C LEU A 257 -15.35 -8.72 4.76
N LEU A 258 -15.44 -7.42 4.94
CA LEU A 258 -15.71 -6.46 3.89
C LEU A 258 -14.39 -5.83 3.42
N ALA A 259 -13.92 -6.22 2.23
CA ALA A 259 -12.82 -5.54 1.55
C ALA A 259 -13.37 -4.25 0.93
N THR A 260 -13.14 -3.12 1.60
CA THR A 260 -13.77 -1.82 1.28
C THR A 260 -13.04 -1.02 0.22
N GLY A 261 -11.91 -1.54 -0.28
CA GLY A 261 -11.04 -0.74 -1.15
C GLY A 261 -10.69 0.59 -0.48
N ASP A 262 -10.82 1.68 -1.22
CA ASP A 262 -10.57 3.04 -0.71
C ASP A 262 -11.84 3.73 -0.15
N GLY A 263 -12.87 2.97 0.23
CA GLY A 263 -14.11 3.51 0.80
C GLY A 263 -14.00 3.84 2.29
N LEU A 264 -13.55 2.86 3.08
CA LEU A 264 -13.38 2.95 4.53
C LEU A 264 -12.10 2.24 4.96
N PHE A 265 -11.31 2.90 5.79
CA PHE A 265 -10.08 2.37 6.36
C PHE A 265 -10.22 2.18 7.87
N VAL A 266 -9.27 1.52 8.51
CA VAL A 266 -9.31 1.30 9.98
C VAL A 266 -9.18 2.59 10.78
N GLU A 267 -8.77 3.69 10.17
CA GLU A 267 -8.47 4.96 10.86
C GLU A 267 -8.98 6.21 10.11
N SER A 268 -9.56 6.05 8.92
CA SER A 268 -10.03 7.15 8.10
C SER A 268 -11.07 6.70 7.08
N VAL A 269 -11.59 7.64 6.32
CA VAL A 269 -12.47 7.41 5.17
C VAL A 269 -11.81 7.88 3.88
N ALA A 270 -12.41 7.53 2.75
CA ALA A 270 -11.95 7.93 1.43
C ALA A 270 -11.77 9.43 1.25
N ARG A 271 -10.79 9.83 0.43
CA ARG A 271 -10.76 11.15 -0.20
C ARG A 271 -11.67 11.17 -1.43
N PRO A 272 -12.50 12.24 -1.61
CA PRO A 272 -13.49 12.25 -2.70
C PRO A 272 -13.07 13.02 -3.96
N ASP A 273 -11.81 13.50 -4.07
CA ASP A 273 -11.39 14.47 -5.08
C ASP A 273 -10.57 13.90 -6.24
N LEU A 274 -10.37 12.56 -6.31
CA LEU A 274 -9.49 11.97 -7.32
C LEU A 274 -10.15 11.78 -8.70
N GLU A 275 -11.47 11.64 -8.76
CA GLU A 275 -12.16 11.41 -10.04
C GLU A 275 -12.54 12.70 -10.74
N GLU A 276 -13.25 13.61 -10.08
CA GLU A 276 -13.77 14.85 -10.65
C GLU A 276 -13.06 16.12 -10.14
N GLY A 277 -11.97 15.94 -9.35
CA GLY A 277 -11.20 17.03 -8.80
C GLY A 277 -11.96 17.79 -7.69
N ASP A 278 -11.42 18.95 -7.32
CA ASP A 278 -11.93 19.74 -6.19
C ASP A 278 -13.37 20.22 -6.40
N ASP A 279 -13.79 20.44 -7.65
CA ASP A 279 -15.15 20.92 -7.97
C ASP A 279 -16.22 19.83 -7.74
N GLY A 280 -15.87 18.54 -7.97
CA GLY A 280 -16.76 17.39 -7.76
C GLY A 280 -16.70 16.82 -6.35
N ALA A 281 -15.66 17.14 -5.58
CA ALA A 281 -15.41 16.55 -4.27
C ALA A 281 -16.60 16.70 -3.27
N PRO A 282 -17.37 17.82 -3.21
CA PRO A 282 -18.51 17.90 -2.31
C PRO A 282 -19.64 16.91 -2.63
N ASP A 283 -19.89 16.62 -3.90
CA ASP A 283 -20.94 15.68 -4.29
C ASP A 283 -20.46 14.23 -4.05
N ALA A 284 -19.19 13.94 -4.33
CA ALA A 284 -18.58 12.65 -4.04
C ALA A 284 -18.52 12.37 -2.51
N ALA A 285 -18.26 13.40 -1.68
CA ALA A 285 -18.30 13.26 -0.22
C ALA A 285 -19.72 12.96 0.32
N ARG A 286 -20.77 13.54 -0.28
CA ARG A 286 -22.17 13.18 0.06
C ARG A 286 -22.48 11.74 -0.34
N GLN A 287 -22.04 11.34 -1.54
CA GLN A 287 -22.22 9.97 -2.00
C GLN A 287 -21.48 8.98 -1.07
N LEU A 288 -20.26 9.32 -0.62
CA LEU A 288 -19.52 8.52 0.36
C LEU A 288 -20.31 8.40 1.68
N TYR A 289 -20.87 9.50 2.18
CA TYR A 289 -21.70 9.49 3.38
C TYR A 289 -22.89 8.52 3.23
N GLU A 290 -23.68 8.64 2.16
CA GLU A 290 -24.80 7.74 1.88
C GLU A 290 -24.35 6.28 1.81
N THR A 291 -23.25 6.01 1.10
CA THR A 291 -22.64 4.69 0.99
C THR A 291 -22.27 4.10 2.35
N LEU A 292 -21.56 4.89 3.18
CA LEU A 292 -21.15 4.45 4.51
C LEU A 292 -22.36 4.15 5.39
N GLN A 293 -23.37 5.05 5.44
CA GLN A 293 -24.54 4.88 6.31
C GLN A 293 -25.48 3.76 5.85
N GLU A 294 -25.70 3.60 4.54
CA GLU A 294 -26.75 2.71 4.01
C GLU A 294 -26.21 1.33 3.61
N ARG A 295 -24.91 1.23 3.25
CA ARG A 295 -24.33 -0.01 2.73
C ARG A 295 -23.33 -0.66 3.69
N VAL A 296 -22.43 0.14 4.28
CA VAL A 296 -21.34 -0.39 5.11
C VAL A 296 -21.79 -0.55 6.56
N LEU A 297 -22.27 0.53 7.19
CA LEU A 297 -22.67 0.54 8.59
C LEU A 297 -24.04 -0.13 8.83
N SER A 298 -24.71 -0.60 7.78
CA SER A 298 -25.92 -1.43 7.91
C SER A 298 -25.61 -2.93 8.05
N LEU A 299 -24.36 -3.34 7.86
CA LEU A 299 -23.89 -4.70 8.12
C LEU A 299 -23.77 -4.95 9.64
N ASP A 300 -23.59 -6.20 10.03
CA ASP A 300 -23.44 -6.56 11.44
C ASP A 300 -22.16 -5.96 12.03
N ASP A 301 -22.19 -5.54 13.31
CA ASP A 301 -21.09 -4.85 14.00
C ASP A 301 -19.79 -5.67 14.07
N ASP A 302 -19.85 -6.99 13.95
CA ASP A 302 -18.71 -7.92 14.00
C ASP A 302 -18.08 -8.19 12.63
N VAL A 303 -18.65 -7.70 11.53
CA VAL A 303 -18.02 -7.76 10.21
C VAL A 303 -16.73 -6.95 10.23
N LEU A 304 -15.63 -7.59 9.81
CA LEU A 304 -14.33 -6.94 9.69
C LEU A 304 -14.31 -6.01 8.47
N VAL A 305 -13.81 -4.81 8.65
CA VAL A 305 -13.44 -3.90 7.56
C VAL A 305 -11.97 -4.07 7.24
N GLY A 306 -11.67 -4.21 5.95
CA GLY A 306 -10.33 -4.21 5.42
C GLY A 306 -10.22 -3.25 4.24
N GLY A 307 -9.57 -2.10 4.43
CA GLY A 307 -9.32 -1.10 3.38
C GLY A 307 -8.21 -1.53 2.42
N ALA A 308 -8.05 -0.83 1.29
CA ALA A 308 -6.92 -1.04 0.38
C ALA A 308 -5.63 -0.34 0.83
N HIS A 309 -5.69 0.46 1.89
CA HIS A 309 -4.55 1.20 2.42
C HIS A 309 -4.56 1.32 3.93
N VAL A 310 -3.36 1.58 4.45
CA VAL A 310 -3.12 1.93 5.85
C VAL A 310 -2.06 3.03 5.91
N SER A 311 -2.14 3.92 6.89
CA SER A 311 -1.09 4.92 7.14
C SER A 311 0.04 4.35 7.98
N ASP A 312 1.19 5.05 7.98
CA ASP A 312 2.37 4.68 8.77
C ASP A 312 2.13 4.78 10.29
N THR A 313 1.04 5.46 10.71
CA THR A 313 0.69 5.64 12.11
C THR A 313 -0.35 4.63 12.61
N ALA A 314 -0.94 3.83 11.72
CA ALA A 314 -1.92 2.82 12.10
C ALA A 314 -1.27 1.68 12.90
N GLU A 315 -1.95 1.26 13.95
CA GLU A 315 -1.56 0.10 14.73
C GLU A 315 -2.26 -1.15 14.18
N PRO A 316 -1.50 -2.23 13.87
CA PRO A 316 -2.12 -3.48 13.45
C PRO A 316 -2.94 -4.11 14.58
N ALA A 317 -3.90 -4.93 14.22
CA ALA A 317 -4.61 -5.81 15.15
C ALA A 317 -3.66 -6.83 15.79
N ALA A 318 -4.15 -7.58 16.78
CA ALA A 318 -3.32 -8.54 17.53
C ALA A 318 -2.71 -9.67 16.68
N ASP A 319 -3.30 -9.96 15.53
CA ASP A 319 -2.82 -10.92 14.54
C ASP A 319 -1.83 -10.31 13.52
N GLY A 320 -1.61 -9.00 13.59
CA GLY A 320 -0.76 -8.25 12.67
C GLY A 320 -1.46 -7.74 11.43
N SER A 321 -2.76 -8.01 11.24
CA SER A 321 -3.55 -7.45 10.15
C SER A 321 -4.02 -6.03 10.45
N TYR A 322 -4.30 -5.27 9.40
CA TYR A 322 -4.95 -3.95 9.50
C TYR A 322 -6.45 -4.12 9.17
N THR A 323 -7.15 -4.79 10.09
CA THR A 323 -8.61 -4.98 10.03
C THR A 323 -9.23 -4.63 11.37
N ALA A 324 -10.48 -4.16 11.35
CA ALA A 324 -11.24 -3.88 12.56
C ALA A 324 -12.74 -4.16 12.35
N PRO A 325 -13.47 -4.63 13.38
CA PRO A 325 -14.91 -4.77 13.30
C PRO A 325 -15.61 -3.41 13.10
N ILE A 326 -16.70 -3.38 12.32
CA ILE A 326 -17.50 -2.17 12.08
C ILE A 326 -17.87 -1.48 13.39
N GLY A 327 -18.34 -2.22 14.39
CA GLY A 327 -18.74 -1.66 15.68
C GLY A 327 -17.60 -0.91 16.39
N ARG A 328 -16.36 -1.42 16.29
CA ARG A 328 -15.18 -0.74 16.83
C ARG A 328 -14.87 0.55 16.07
N LEU A 329 -14.97 0.54 14.74
CA LEU A 329 -14.72 1.73 13.92
C LEU A 329 -15.73 2.84 14.24
N VAL A 330 -17.00 2.49 14.45
CA VAL A 330 -18.05 3.45 14.87
C VAL A 330 -17.77 4.04 16.26
N GLU A 331 -17.16 3.27 17.18
CA GLU A 331 -16.79 3.75 18.50
C GLU A 331 -15.54 4.64 18.49
N GLU A 332 -14.57 4.39 17.58
CA GLU A 332 -13.28 5.07 17.56
C GLU A 332 -13.23 6.24 16.56
N MET A 333 -14.10 6.25 15.53
CA MET A 333 -14.14 7.25 14.47
C MET A 333 -15.43 8.07 14.52
N ASP A 334 -15.41 9.21 15.22
CA ASP A 334 -16.57 10.09 15.41
C ASP A 334 -17.23 10.50 14.08
N ALA A 335 -16.43 10.65 13.01
CA ALA A 335 -16.90 11.03 11.67
C ALA A 335 -17.99 10.08 11.14
N LEU A 336 -17.95 8.80 11.47
CA LEU A 336 -18.96 7.81 11.05
C LEU A 336 -20.34 8.02 11.68
N THR A 337 -20.41 8.83 12.75
CA THR A 337 -21.65 9.16 13.47
C THR A 337 -22.18 10.57 13.19
N TYR A 338 -21.49 11.34 12.35
CA TYR A 338 -21.90 12.72 12.02
C TYR A 338 -23.14 12.73 11.11
N GLU A 339 -23.89 13.83 11.19
CA GLU A 339 -24.88 14.19 10.16
C GLU A 339 -24.16 14.57 8.86
N GLU A 340 -24.80 14.38 7.71
CA GLU A 340 -24.25 14.56 6.37
C GLU A 340 -23.43 15.85 6.19
N ASP A 341 -24.03 17.00 6.51
CA ASP A 341 -23.35 18.30 6.31
C ASP A 341 -22.04 18.41 7.09
N ARG A 342 -22.01 17.89 8.33
CA ARG A 342 -20.80 17.88 9.16
C ARG A 342 -19.78 16.88 8.64
N PHE A 343 -20.20 15.70 8.21
CA PHE A 343 -19.32 14.70 7.60
C PHE A 343 -18.61 15.27 6.36
N VAL A 344 -19.38 15.86 5.44
CA VAL A 344 -18.85 16.49 4.22
C VAL A 344 -17.86 17.61 4.55
N GLU A 345 -18.21 18.50 5.50
CA GLU A 345 -17.31 19.58 5.95
C GLU A 345 -16.01 19.01 6.52
N THR A 346 -16.11 17.95 7.33
CA THR A 346 -14.95 17.28 7.95
C THR A 346 -14.03 16.64 6.92
N VAL A 347 -14.58 15.86 5.99
CA VAL A 347 -13.78 15.15 4.97
C VAL A 347 -13.07 16.13 4.05
N LEU A 348 -13.70 17.28 3.73
CA LEU A 348 -13.13 18.30 2.83
C LEU A 348 -12.17 19.27 3.52
N ALA A 349 -12.14 19.33 4.85
CA ALA A 349 -11.39 20.35 5.60
C ALA A 349 -9.87 20.20 5.47
N ASP A 350 -9.36 18.99 5.41
CA ASP A 350 -7.91 18.71 5.41
C ASP A 350 -7.61 17.52 4.47
N MET A 351 -7.50 17.81 3.18
CA MET A 351 -7.18 16.82 2.16
C MET A 351 -5.67 16.77 1.94
N PRO A 352 -5.03 15.59 2.09
CA PRO A 352 -3.60 15.45 1.81
C PRO A 352 -3.30 15.70 0.33
N PRO A 353 -2.03 15.95 -0.06
CA PRO A 353 -1.64 15.97 -1.47
C PRO A 353 -2.12 14.71 -2.20
N ARG A 354 -2.48 14.83 -3.48
CA ARG A 354 -2.85 13.66 -4.29
C ARG A 354 -1.66 12.71 -4.43
N PRO A 355 -1.90 11.38 -4.61
CA PRO A 355 -0.83 10.41 -4.82
C PRO A 355 0.11 10.84 -5.95
N ALA A 356 1.40 10.53 -5.82
CA ALA A 356 2.34 10.78 -6.89
C ALA A 356 1.94 10.00 -8.16
N ASN A 357 2.10 10.61 -9.33
CA ASN A 357 1.79 9.98 -10.62
C ASN A 357 0.33 9.52 -10.84
N TYR A 358 -0.62 9.92 -9.99
CA TYR A 358 -2.01 9.42 -10.00
C TYR A 358 -2.67 9.47 -11.38
N GLU A 359 -2.52 10.57 -12.15
CA GLU A 359 -3.11 10.69 -13.49
C GLU A 359 -2.59 9.60 -14.45
N LYS A 360 -1.30 9.30 -14.36
CA LYS A 360 -0.66 8.27 -15.20
C LYS A 360 -1.06 6.87 -14.77
N ILE A 361 -1.16 6.63 -13.47
CA ILE A 361 -1.61 5.35 -12.91
C ILE A 361 -3.06 5.10 -13.31
N ILE A 362 -3.96 6.06 -13.13
CA ILE A 362 -5.37 5.97 -13.55
C ILE A 362 -5.46 5.68 -15.06
N ALA A 363 -4.72 6.41 -15.91
CA ALA A 363 -4.74 6.16 -17.35
C ALA A 363 -4.22 4.75 -17.72
N THR A 364 -3.26 4.23 -16.97
CA THR A 364 -2.74 2.86 -17.12
C THR A 364 -3.80 1.83 -16.72
N ASN A 365 -4.45 2.03 -15.56
CA ASN A 365 -5.49 1.14 -15.05
C ASN A 365 -6.78 1.17 -15.89
N LEU A 366 -7.06 2.28 -16.56
CA LEU A 366 -8.12 2.37 -17.58
C LEU A 366 -7.73 1.70 -18.91
N GLY A 367 -6.48 1.25 -19.08
CA GLY A 367 -5.96 0.69 -20.34
C GLY A 367 -5.69 1.73 -21.43
N GLN A 368 -5.76 3.02 -21.11
CA GLN A 368 -5.55 4.14 -22.05
C GLN A 368 -4.07 4.42 -22.27
N GLN A 369 -3.20 3.94 -21.39
CA GLN A 369 -1.76 4.02 -21.48
C GLN A 369 -1.12 2.67 -21.15
N ALA A 370 -0.09 2.27 -21.89
CA ALA A 370 0.72 1.10 -21.58
C ALA A 370 2.03 1.53 -20.90
N VAL A 371 2.43 0.78 -19.87
CA VAL A 371 3.72 0.91 -19.20
C VAL A 371 4.35 -0.48 -19.10
N ASP A 372 5.69 -0.57 -19.10
CA ASP A 372 6.39 -1.80 -18.78
C ASP A 372 6.43 -2.03 -17.26
N ASP A 373 6.88 -3.20 -16.80
CA ASP A 373 6.88 -3.58 -15.39
C ASP A 373 7.80 -2.70 -14.54
N ASP A 374 8.94 -2.31 -15.10
CA ASP A 374 9.86 -1.40 -14.43
C ASP A 374 9.27 0.01 -14.27
N GLU A 375 8.53 0.47 -15.25
CA GLU A 375 7.84 1.76 -15.18
C GLU A 375 6.64 1.69 -14.25
N ALA A 376 5.83 0.61 -14.30
CA ALA A 376 4.74 0.37 -13.38
C ALA A 376 5.23 0.43 -11.92
N PHE A 377 6.28 -0.32 -11.60
CA PHE A 377 6.88 -0.31 -10.26
C PHE A 377 7.36 1.09 -9.82
N ARG A 378 7.99 1.86 -10.73
CA ARG A 378 8.47 3.21 -10.39
C ARG A 378 7.35 4.22 -10.16
N LEU A 379 6.21 4.06 -10.82
CA LEU A 379 5.04 4.93 -10.62
C LEU A 379 4.46 4.81 -9.20
N GLU A 380 4.65 3.66 -8.57
CA GLU A 380 4.10 3.31 -7.26
C GLU A 380 5.07 3.62 -6.09
N LEU A 381 6.26 4.19 -6.37
CA LEU A 381 7.21 4.53 -5.33
C LEU A 381 6.77 5.79 -4.57
N GLY A 382 6.74 5.70 -3.25
CA GLY A 382 6.34 6.79 -2.38
C GLY A 382 5.04 6.49 -1.61
N PRO A 383 4.66 7.41 -0.69
CA PRO A 383 3.50 7.19 0.17
C PRO A 383 2.19 7.24 -0.61
N ASN A 384 1.26 6.41 -0.19
CA ASN A 384 -0.12 6.47 -0.63
C ASN A 384 -0.88 7.57 0.12
N ASN A 385 -1.66 8.36 -0.60
CA ASN A 385 -2.46 9.46 -0.05
C ASN A 385 -3.95 9.32 -0.47
N CYS A 386 -4.49 8.10 -0.51
CA CYS A 386 -5.87 7.85 -0.92
C CYS A 386 -6.92 8.03 0.20
N ALA A 387 -6.50 8.22 1.44
CA ALA A 387 -7.36 8.50 2.57
C ALA A 387 -7.49 10.01 2.82
N ALA A 388 -8.61 10.44 3.45
CA ALA A 388 -8.71 11.76 4.07
C ALA A 388 -7.83 11.82 5.33
N SER A 389 -7.47 13.04 5.79
CA SER A 389 -6.59 13.19 6.95
C SER A 389 -7.21 12.62 8.23
N GLN A 390 -6.45 11.77 8.95
CA GLN A 390 -6.88 11.15 10.20
C GLN A 390 -7.27 12.16 11.28
N GLY A 391 -6.51 13.27 11.39
CA GLY A 391 -6.75 14.31 12.41
C GLY A 391 -8.13 14.95 12.34
N SER A 392 -8.83 14.81 11.22
CA SER A 392 -10.20 15.29 11.04
C SER A 392 -11.28 14.27 11.44
N MET A 393 -10.94 13.00 11.61
CA MET A 393 -11.89 11.91 11.86
C MET A 393 -12.19 11.70 13.35
N ALA A 394 -11.24 12.03 14.25
CA ALA A 394 -11.48 12.05 15.69
C ALA A 394 -12.15 13.36 16.09
N GLY A 395 -13.18 13.30 16.93
CA GLY A 395 -13.84 14.50 17.50
C GLY A 395 -12.89 15.31 18.41
N ASP A 396 -13.20 16.59 18.60
CA ASP A 396 -12.53 17.49 19.56
C ASP A 396 -12.72 17.02 21.02
#